data_a1669239dab4f072cd29bbad02cfd267
#
_entry.id   a1669239dab4f072cd29bbad02cfd267
#
_cell.length_a   1.000
_cell.length_b   1.000
_cell.length_c   1.000
_cell.angle_alpha   90.00
_cell.angle_beta   90.00
_cell.angle_gamma   90.00
#
_symmetry.space_group_name_H-M   'P 1'
#
loop_
_entity.id
_entity.type
_entity.pdbx_description
1 polymer ?
#
loop_
_entity_poly.entity_id
_entity_poly.type
_entity_poly.pdbx_seq_one_letter_code
_entity_poly.pdbx_strand_id
1 'polypeptide(L)'
;MKIAVIDDERPSRKELIHQILSVMPDSLIEEADSGSNALELISSRPFDLLFVDINLNDMEGTTLAAAARRILPDAQIVFATAYSQYAVRAFELGVNNYILKPFDPDRVRRVLEKCCHDLNLSKGAAAVSGTAAVPGPAAVSGPAAAPVLSPARMAINVNRTIVMLDIPQIVYIETSGRSCIIHTATRDYTENQLLGEYEKRLAPHGFFRIHKSYLVNLGYITEMFPWA
;
A
#
# COMPACT_ATOMS: atom_id res chain seq x y z
N MET A 1 -10.43 8.14 -14.01
CA MET A 1 -9.48 7.09 -13.62
C MET A 1 -9.81 5.82 -14.39
N LYS A 2 -8.80 5.10 -14.87
CA LYS A 2 -9.00 3.79 -15.54
C LYS A 2 -8.74 2.67 -14.55
N ILE A 3 -9.74 1.82 -14.34
CA ILE A 3 -9.73 0.75 -13.34
C ILE A 3 -9.98 -0.59 -14.03
N ALA A 4 -9.18 -1.61 -13.70
CA ALA A 4 -9.50 -2.98 -14.04
C ALA A 4 -9.99 -3.74 -12.81
N VAL A 5 -11.07 -4.51 -12.95
CA VAL A 5 -11.60 -5.39 -11.89
C VAL A 5 -11.51 -6.83 -12.38
N ILE A 6 -10.67 -7.61 -11.67
CA ILE A 6 -10.28 -8.96 -12.07
C ILE A 6 -10.73 -9.94 -10.97
N ASP A 7 -11.71 -10.76 -11.30
CA ASP A 7 -12.35 -11.70 -10.37
C ASP A 7 -13.10 -12.76 -11.20
N ASP A 8 -12.94 -14.03 -10.97
CA ASP A 8 -13.62 -15.09 -11.69
C ASP A 8 -15.09 -15.21 -11.30
N GLU A 9 -15.46 -14.76 -10.10
CA GLU A 9 -16.83 -14.74 -9.61
C GLU A 9 -17.59 -13.51 -10.12
N ARG A 10 -18.45 -13.69 -11.11
CA ARG A 10 -19.24 -12.59 -11.69
C ARG A 10 -20.06 -11.78 -10.67
N PRO A 11 -20.72 -12.38 -9.65
CA PRO A 11 -21.46 -11.61 -8.65
C PRO A 11 -20.54 -10.67 -7.86
N SER A 12 -19.41 -11.17 -7.37
CA SER A 12 -18.42 -10.43 -6.63
C SER A 12 -17.87 -9.27 -7.47
N ARG A 13 -17.50 -9.53 -8.72
CA ARG A 13 -17.01 -8.52 -9.65
C ARG A 13 -18.02 -7.39 -9.85
N LYS A 14 -19.32 -7.73 -10.05
CA LYS A 14 -20.39 -6.74 -10.22
C LYS A 14 -20.65 -5.91 -8.97
N GLU A 15 -20.61 -6.54 -7.81
CA GLU A 15 -20.74 -5.83 -6.53
C GLU A 15 -19.63 -4.79 -6.35
N LEU A 16 -18.37 -5.19 -6.55
CA LEU A 16 -17.24 -4.27 -6.43
C LEU A 16 -17.34 -3.11 -7.42
N ILE A 17 -17.69 -3.38 -8.67
CA ILE A 17 -17.89 -2.35 -9.70
C ILE A 17 -18.99 -1.35 -9.28
N HIS A 18 -20.10 -1.85 -8.78
CA HIS A 18 -21.19 -1.00 -8.29
C HIS A 18 -20.71 -0.07 -7.17
N GLN A 19 -19.96 -0.59 -6.21
CA GLN A 19 -19.39 0.20 -5.12
C GLN A 19 -18.35 1.22 -5.61
N ILE A 20 -17.48 0.84 -6.54
CA ILE A 20 -16.52 1.78 -7.15
C ILE A 20 -17.25 2.92 -7.84
N LEU A 21 -18.24 2.64 -8.67
CA LEU A 21 -19.02 3.66 -9.39
C LEU A 21 -19.84 4.54 -8.47
N SER A 22 -20.27 4.05 -7.31
CA SER A 22 -20.96 4.87 -6.30
C SER A 22 -20.07 5.95 -5.68
N VAL A 23 -18.75 5.70 -5.62
CA VAL A 23 -17.73 6.63 -5.08
C VAL A 23 -17.12 7.47 -6.21
N MET A 24 -16.92 6.88 -7.37
CA MET A 24 -16.20 7.45 -8.51
C MET A 24 -16.97 7.23 -9.82
N PRO A 25 -18.09 7.95 -10.05
CA PRO A 25 -18.99 7.70 -11.18
C PRO A 25 -18.34 7.90 -12.56
N ASP A 26 -17.32 8.76 -12.66
CA ASP A 26 -16.60 9.05 -13.91
C ASP A 26 -15.43 8.10 -14.19
N SER A 27 -15.31 6.98 -13.44
CA SER A 27 -14.27 5.99 -13.67
C SER A 27 -14.59 5.12 -14.89
N LEU A 28 -13.57 4.86 -15.70
CA LEU A 28 -13.65 3.89 -16.79
C LEU A 28 -13.24 2.52 -16.21
N ILE A 29 -14.20 1.59 -16.15
CA ILE A 29 -13.98 0.27 -15.57
C ILE A 29 -14.00 -0.77 -16.67
N GLU A 30 -12.98 -1.63 -16.70
CA GLU A 30 -12.92 -2.83 -17.53
C GLU A 30 -12.82 -4.06 -16.62
N GLU A 31 -13.39 -5.17 -17.11
CA GLU A 31 -13.51 -6.42 -16.35
C GLU A 31 -12.66 -7.52 -17.00
N ALA A 32 -12.08 -8.39 -16.15
CA ALA A 32 -11.54 -9.66 -16.56
C ALA A 32 -12.03 -10.76 -15.58
N ASP A 33 -12.34 -11.93 -16.13
CA ASP A 33 -12.85 -13.09 -15.39
C ASP A 33 -11.81 -14.20 -15.21
N SER A 34 -10.59 -13.94 -15.60
CA SER A 34 -9.45 -14.85 -15.47
C SER A 34 -8.14 -14.08 -15.48
N GLY A 35 -7.07 -14.70 -14.99
CA GLY A 35 -5.74 -14.12 -15.02
C GLY A 35 -5.21 -13.95 -16.45
N SER A 36 -5.50 -14.88 -17.36
CA SER A 36 -5.11 -14.81 -18.78
C SER A 36 -5.78 -13.62 -19.47
N ASN A 37 -7.09 -13.43 -19.30
CA ASN A 37 -7.81 -12.29 -19.84
C ASN A 37 -7.31 -10.97 -19.24
N ALA A 38 -6.97 -10.98 -17.93
CA ALA A 38 -6.40 -9.82 -17.27
C ALA A 38 -5.01 -9.45 -17.82
N LEU A 39 -4.14 -10.43 -18.09
CA LEU A 39 -2.82 -10.17 -18.69
C LEU A 39 -2.95 -9.58 -20.10
N GLU A 40 -3.86 -10.08 -20.92
CA GLU A 40 -4.15 -9.52 -22.24
C GLU A 40 -4.66 -8.08 -22.13
N LEU A 41 -5.58 -7.83 -21.20
CA LEU A 41 -6.17 -6.53 -20.94
C LEU A 41 -5.12 -5.49 -20.53
N ILE A 42 -4.30 -5.79 -19.52
CA ILE A 42 -3.28 -4.86 -19.00
C ILE A 42 -2.09 -4.68 -19.97
N SER A 43 -1.84 -5.64 -20.85
CA SER A 43 -0.81 -5.53 -21.90
C SER A 43 -1.25 -4.62 -23.05
N SER A 44 -2.55 -4.54 -23.31
CA SER A 44 -3.12 -3.77 -24.42
C SER A 44 -3.42 -2.31 -24.07
N ARG A 45 -3.59 -1.98 -22.79
CA ARG A 45 -4.06 -0.66 -22.31
C ARG A 45 -3.46 -0.27 -20.98
N PRO A 46 -3.24 1.04 -20.74
CA PRO A 46 -2.82 1.54 -19.42
C PRO A 46 -4.01 1.59 -18.46
N PHE A 47 -3.75 1.22 -17.20
CA PHE A 47 -4.67 1.36 -16.07
C PHE A 47 -3.99 2.13 -14.95
N ASP A 48 -4.78 2.89 -14.19
CA ASP A 48 -4.32 3.59 -12.99
C ASP A 48 -4.43 2.69 -11.75
N LEU A 49 -5.43 1.79 -11.70
CA LEU A 49 -5.76 0.95 -10.54
C LEU A 49 -6.27 -0.43 -10.99
N LEU A 50 -5.76 -1.47 -10.34
CA LEU A 50 -6.17 -2.85 -10.55
C LEU A 50 -6.75 -3.40 -9.26
N PHE A 51 -7.98 -3.92 -9.28
CA PHE A 51 -8.51 -4.80 -8.25
C PHE A 51 -8.36 -6.23 -8.71
N VAL A 52 -7.73 -7.07 -7.90
CA VAL A 52 -7.36 -8.44 -8.28
C VAL A 52 -7.82 -9.41 -7.21
N ASP A 53 -8.64 -10.41 -7.56
CA ASP A 53 -8.83 -11.55 -6.66
C ASP A 53 -7.57 -12.41 -6.62
N ILE A 54 -7.26 -12.95 -5.45
CA ILE A 54 -6.11 -13.84 -5.26
C ILE A 54 -6.37 -15.21 -5.90
N ASN A 55 -7.59 -15.72 -5.79
CA ASN A 55 -7.98 -16.98 -6.37
C ASN A 55 -8.68 -16.77 -7.72
N LEU A 56 -7.92 -16.83 -8.79
CA LEU A 56 -8.46 -16.92 -10.15
C LEU A 56 -8.39 -18.38 -10.61
N ASN A 57 -9.37 -18.80 -11.41
CA ASN A 57 -9.47 -20.22 -11.84
C ASN A 57 -8.24 -20.74 -12.58
N ASP A 58 -7.51 -19.86 -13.26
CA ASP A 58 -6.40 -20.21 -14.16
C ASP A 58 -5.01 -19.85 -13.57
N MET A 59 -4.93 -18.94 -12.62
CA MET A 59 -3.68 -18.59 -11.94
C MET A 59 -3.92 -17.94 -10.58
N GLU A 60 -2.88 -17.88 -9.74
CA GLU A 60 -2.94 -17.08 -8.52
C GLU A 60 -2.87 -15.58 -8.85
N GLY A 61 -3.74 -14.76 -8.24
CA GLY A 61 -3.73 -13.31 -8.36
C GLY A 61 -2.41 -12.67 -7.92
N THR A 62 -1.66 -13.33 -7.04
CA THR A 62 -0.29 -12.94 -6.66
C THR A 62 0.68 -12.98 -7.84
N THR A 63 0.57 -13.99 -8.70
CA THR A 63 1.35 -14.10 -9.94
C THR A 63 0.95 -13.01 -10.93
N LEU A 64 -0.36 -12.77 -11.07
CA LEU A 64 -0.87 -11.68 -11.90
C LEU A 64 -0.38 -10.32 -11.42
N ALA A 65 -0.41 -10.05 -10.10
CA ALA A 65 0.08 -8.80 -9.52
C ALA A 65 1.57 -8.57 -9.79
N ALA A 66 2.39 -9.62 -9.67
CA ALA A 66 3.82 -9.55 -9.99
C ALA A 66 4.07 -9.24 -11.49
N ALA A 67 3.26 -9.79 -12.40
CA ALA A 67 3.31 -9.48 -13.82
C ALA A 67 2.83 -8.04 -14.09
N ALA A 68 1.72 -7.64 -13.47
CA ALA A 68 1.14 -6.30 -13.62
C ALA A 68 2.12 -5.20 -13.19
N ARG A 69 2.91 -5.40 -12.13
CA ARG A 69 3.98 -4.47 -11.71
C ARG A 69 5.04 -4.22 -12.77
N ARG A 70 5.33 -5.22 -13.62
CA ARG A 70 6.30 -5.09 -14.71
C ARG A 70 5.70 -4.39 -15.94
N ILE A 71 4.42 -4.64 -16.21
CA ILE A 71 3.71 -4.08 -17.36
C ILE A 71 3.26 -2.63 -17.08
N LEU A 72 2.74 -2.38 -15.87
CA LEU A 72 2.18 -1.12 -15.43
C LEU A 72 2.84 -0.70 -14.10
N PRO A 73 4.09 -0.22 -14.10
CA PRO A 73 4.85 0.07 -12.86
C PRO A 73 4.20 1.15 -12.00
N ASP A 74 3.47 2.09 -12.59
CA ASP A 74 2.82 3.21 -11.90
C ASP A 74 1.40 2.89 -11.43
N ALA A 75 0.82 1.76 -11.85
CA ALA A 75 -0.52 1.38 -11.46
C ALA A 75 -0.58 0.95 -9.99
N GLN A 76 -1.64 1.35 -9.30
CA GLN A 76 -1.93 0.84 -7.97
C GLN A 76 -2.56 -0.56 -8.08
N ILE A 77 -2.18 -1.48 -7.18
CA ILE A 77 -2.75 -2.82 -7.12
C ILE A 77 -3.42 -3.01 -5.77
N VAL A 78 -4.65 -3.48 -5.79
CA VAL A 78 -5.47 -3.79 -4.61
C VAL A 78 -5.94 -5.22 -4.72
N PHE A 79 -5.65 -6.05 -3.72
CA PHE A 79 -6.28 -7.36 -3.65
C PHE A 79 -7.71 -7.25 -3.09
N ALA A 80 -8.66 -7.92 -3.75
CA ALA A 80 -10.07 -7.98 -3.38
C ALA A 80 -10.49 -9.46 -3.30
N THR A 81 -10.47 -10.06 -2.10
CA THR A 81 -10.56 -11.52 -1.94
C THR A 81 -11.26 -11.94 -0.65
N ALA A 82 -11.71 -13.19 -0.58
CA ALA A 82 -12.28 -13.78 0.64
C ALA A 82 -11.21 -14.26 1.66
N TYR A 83 -9.94 -14.27 1.31
CA TYR A 83 -8.89 -14.95 2.08
C TYR A 83 -8.02 -13.97 2.87
N SER A 84 -8.25 -13.85 4.17
CA SER A 84 -7.49 -12.95 5.07
C SER A 84 -6.03 -13.34 5.25
N GLN A 85 -5.68 -14.62 5.12
CA GLN A 85 -4.32 -15.13 5.32
C GLN A 85 -3.30 -14.63 4.28
N TYR A 86 -3.76 -14.16 3.13
CA TYR A 86 -2.87 -13.62 2.10
C TYR A 86 -2.51 -12.14 2.31
N ALA A 87 -3.07 -11.49 3.33
CA ALA A 87 -2.77 -10.08 3.61
C ALA A 87 -1.27 -9.85 3.86
N VAL A 88 -0.59 -10.77 4.56
CA VAL A 88 0.87 -10.69 4.78
C VAL A 88 1.64 -10.83 3.46
N ARG A 89 1.27 -11.80 2.62
CA ARG A 89 1.89 -12.00 1.30
C ARG A 89 1.63 -10.84 0.33
N ALA A 90 0.49 -10.17 0.45
CA ALA A 90 0.17 -8.99 -0.34
C ALA A 90 1.22 -7.88 -0.12
N PHE A 91 1.67 -7.70 1.12
CA PHE A 91 2.72 -6.73 1.44
C PHE A 91 4.08 -7.11 0.84
N GLU A 92 4.47 -8.39 0.87
CA GLU A 92 5.72 -8.88 0.26
C GLU A 92 5.77 -8.60 -1.25
N LEU A 93 4.61 -8.58 -1.91
CA LEU A 93 4.47 -8.31 -3.34
C LEU A 93 4.34 -6.81 -3.66
N GLY A 94 4.45 -5.94 -2.66
CA GLY A 94 4.33 -4.49 -2.84
C GLY A 94 2.93 -4.03 -3.27
N VAL A 95 1.87 -4.80 -2.90
CA VAL A 95 0.49 -4.45 -3.21
C VAL A 95 0.05 -3.28 -2.33
N ASN A 96 -0.59 -2.31 -2.92
CA ASN A 96 -0.88 -1.02 -2.29
C ASN A 96 -1.98 -1.11 -1.21
N ASN A 97 -2.95 -1.98 -1.39
CA ASN A 97 -4.07 -2.16 -0.48
C ASN A 97 -4.70 -3.55 -0.60
N TYR A 98 -5.61 -3.86 0.35
CA TYR A 98 -6.28 -5.15 0.48
C TYR A 98 -7.73 -4.94 0.95
N ILE A 99 -8.69 -5.61 0.31
CA ILE A 99 -10.12 -5.57 0.66
C ILE A 99 -10.63 -7.00 0.78
N LEU A 100 -11.36 -7.29 1.86
CA LEU A 100 -12.00 -8.58 2.06
C LEU A 100 -13.41 -8.62 1.49
N LYS A 101 -13.78 -9.76 0.93
CA LYS A 101 -15.18 -10.12 0.62
C LYS A 101 -15.90 -10.59 1.91
N PRO A 102 -17.17 -10.23 2.15
CA PRO A 102 -18.00 -9.34 1.35
C PRO A 102 -17.53 -7.89 1.45
N PHE A 103 -17.70 -7.12 0.37
CA PHE A 103 -17.15 -5.77 0.28
C PHE A 103 -17.92 -4.78 1.15
N ASP A 104 -17.24 -4.21 2.14
CA ASP A 104 -17.75 -3.11 2.95
C ASP A 104 -17.62 -1.79 2.18
N PRO A 105 -18.73 -1.03 1.95
CA PRO A 105 -18.70 0.20 1.15
C PRO A 105 -17.77 1.29 1.70
N ASP A 106 -17.67 1.43 3.02
CA ASP A 106 -16.79 2.41 3.65
C ASP A 106 -15.32 2.01 3.49
N ARG A 107 -15.05 0.72 3.45
CA ARG A 107 -13.71 0.18 3.19
C ARG A 107 -13.31 0.43 1.74
N VAL A 108 -14.17 0.13 0.77
CA VAL A 108 -13.92 0.40 -0.66
C VAL A 108 -13.66 1.88 -0.87
N ARG A 109 -14.47 2.77 -0.26
CA ARG A 109 -14.28 4.22 -0.34
C ARG A 109 -12.89 4.64 0.15
N ARG A 110 -12.50 4.23 1.37
CA ARG A 110 -11.19 4.57 1.95
C ARG A 110 -10.01 4.10 1.10
N VAL A 111 -10.12 2.90 0.52
CA VAL A 111 -9.08 2.37 -0.37
C VAL A 111 -9.00 3.17 -1.66
N LEU A 112 -10.12 3.52 -2.27
CA LEU A 112 -10.17 4.37 -3.47
C LEU A 112 -9.56 5.75 -3.20
N GLU A 113 -9.94 6.41 -2.11
CA GLU A 113 -9.40 7.72 -1.70
C GLU A 113 -7.88 7.66 -1.52
N LYS A 114 -7.38 6.62 -0.85
CA LYS A 114 -5.95 6.40 -0.66
C LYS A 114 -5.23 6.19 -1.99
N CYS A 115 -5.74 5.32 -2.87
CA CYS A 115 -5.14 5.09 -4.18
C CYS A 115 -5.11 6.36 -5.04
N CYS A 116 -6.17 7.17 -5.01
CA CYS A 116 -6.21 8.46 -5.71
C CYS A 116 -5.15 9.43 -5.18
N HIS A 117 -5.00 9.49 -3.85
CA HIS A 117 -3.99 10.35 -3.22
C HIS A 117 -2.57 9.93 -3.65
N ASP A 118 -2.26 8.65 -3.58
CA ASP A 118 -0.95 8.10 -3.94
C ASP A 118 -0.62 8.30 -5.43
N LEU A 119 -1.61 8.12 -6.32
CA LEU A 119 -1.46 8.39 -7.76
C LEU A 119 -1.22 9.87 -8.08
N ASN A 120 -1.85 10.79 -7.34
CA ASN A 120 -1.63 12.21 -7.52
C ASN A 120 -0.23 12.65 -7.05
N LEU A 121 0.27 12.06 -5.97
CA LEU A 121 1.63 12.30 -5.49
C LEU A 121 2.69 11.82 -6.50
N SER A 122 2.50 10.65 -7.10
CA SER A 122 3.43 10.11 -8.11
C SER A 122 3.41 10.94 -9.41
N LYS A 123 2.25 11.40 -9.86
CA LYS A 123 2.13 12.30 -11.03
C LYS A 123 2.72 13.70 -10.77
N GLY A 124 2.63 14.20 -9.53
CA GLY A 124 3.24 15.47 -9.13
C GLY A 124 4.78 15.42 -9.07
N ALA A 125 5.35 14.29 -8.67
CA ALA A 125 6.81 14.10 -8.62
C ALA A 125 7.45 13.99 -10.01
N ALA A 126 6.72 13.45 -11.01
CA ALA A 126 7.20 13.33 -12.38
C ALA A 126 7.23 14.69 -13.14
N ALA A 127 6.44 15.67 -12.70
CA ALA A 127 6.39 16.99 -13.35
C ALA A 127 7.53 17.93 -12.96
N VAL A 128 8.39 17.58 -12.02
CA VAL A 128 9.47 18.45 -11.49
C VAL A 128 10.87 18.05 -12.01
N SER A 129 10.98 17.03 -12.86
CA SER A 129 12.24 16.55 -13.42
C SER A 129 12.58 17.15 -14.81
N GLY A 130 12.39 18.43 -14.99
CA GLY A 130 12.74 19.12 -16.22
C GLY A 130 13.12 20.56 -15.97
N THR A 131 14.38 20.82 -15.78
CA THR A 131 15.26 21.93 -16.14
C THR A 131 16.21 22.31 -15.01
N ALA A 132 17.47 22.04 -15.27
CA ALA A 132 18.60 22.56 -14.52
C ALA A 132 18.79 24.04 -14.82
N ALA A 133 18.96 24.88 -13.77
CA ALA A 133 19.84 26.04 -13.78
C ALA A 133 20.06 26.52 -12.34
N VAL A 134 21.31 26.51 -11.91
CA VAL A 134 21.78 27.19 -10.70
C VAL A 134 21.92 28.68 -11.05
N PRO A 135 21.53 29.63 -10.18
CA PRO A 135 22.53 30.41 -9.46
C PRO A 135 22.18 30.78 -8.00
N GLY A 136 23.21 31.02 -7.24
CA GLY A 136 23.43 31.31 -5.86
C GLY A 136 22.62 32.45 -5.16
N PRO A 137 23.05 32.87 -3.93
CA PRO A 137 22.14 33.10 -2.81
C PRO A 137 21.71 34.58 -2.65
N ALA A 138 20.41 34.80 -2.30
CA ALA A 138 20.00 36.04 -1.64
C ALA A 138 18.80 35.79 -0.73
N ALA A 139 18.98 36.13 0.53
CA ALA A 139 18.00 36.17 1.57
C ALA A 139 16.93 37.23 1.32
N VAL A 140 15.64 36.91 1.52
CA VAL A 140 14.64 37.82 2.07
C VAL A 140 13.50 37.07 2.74
N SER A 141 13.19 37.54 3.92
CA SER A 141 12.09 37.15 4.81
C SER A 141 10.70 37.49 4.23
N GLY A 142 9.76 36.53 4.37
CA GLY A 142 8.32 36.72 4.13
C GLY A 142 7.51 35.61 4.83
N PRO A 143 6.21 35.80 5.14
CA PRO A 143 5.55 35.33 6.34
C PRO A 143 5.26 33.84 6.39
N ALA A 144 5.17 33.33 7.64
CA ALA A 144 4.99 31.95 8.04
C ALA A 144 3.91 31.21 7.23
N ALA A 145 4.35 30.27 6.39
CA ALA A 145 3.51 29.18 5.92
C ALA A 145 3.31 28.21 7.08
N ALA A 146 2.08 27.74 7.26
CA ALA A 146 1.71 26.71 8.23
C ALA A 146 2.68 25.51 8.13
N PRO A 147 3.04 24.85 9.26
CA PRO A 147 3.99 23.73 9.22
C PRO A 147 3.41 22.61 8.37
N VAL A 148 4.02 22.37 7.24
CA VAL A 148 3.89 21.09 6.53
C VAL A 148 4.43 20.07 7.53
N LEU A 149 3.56 19.25 8.12
CA LEU A 149 3.93 18.15 8.99
C LEU A 149 4.79 17.21 8.15
N SER A 150 6.11 17.38 8.26
CA SER A 150 7.05 16.37 7.73
C SER A 150 6.66 15.02 8.33
N PRO A 151 6.56 13.96 7.53
CA PRO A 151 6.24 12.65 8.07
C PRO A 151 7.20 12.32 9.21
N ALA A 152 6.67 11.91 10.36
CA ALA A 152 7.50 11.58 11.50
C ALA A 152 8.51 10.50 11.10
N ARG A 153 9.80 10.75 11.33
CA ARG A 153 10.90 9.86 10.93
C ARG A 153 11.55 9.22 12.14
N MET A 154 11.99 8.00 11.96
CA MET A 154 12.72 7.24 12.94
C MET A 154 14.09 6.84 12.40
N ALA A 155 15.15 7.12 13.17
CA ALA A 155 16.48 6.61 12.88
C ALA A 155 16.63 5.17 13.39
N ILE A 156 17.15 4.29 12.55
CA ILE A 156 17.54 2.91 12.87
C ILE A 156 19.00 2.69 12.48
N ASN A 157 19.67 1.78 13.18
CA ASN A 157 21.05 1.44 12.89
C ASN A 157 21.13 0.08 12.18
N VAL A 158 21.42 0.08 10.90
CA VAL A 158 21.57 -1.11 10.07
C VAL A 158 23.00 -1.22 9.60
N ASN A 159 23.72 -2.26 10.04
CA ASN A 159 25.12 -2.51 9.62
C ASN A 159 26.04 -1.30 9.79
N ARG A 160 25.96 -0.60 10.94
CA ARG A 160 26.72 0.63 11.27
C ARG A 160 26.35 1.85 10.41
N THR A 161 25.27 1.79 9.67
CA THR A 161 24.71 2.90 8.91
C THR A 161 23.40 3.35 9.55
N ILE A 162 23.24 4.66 9.74
CA ILE A 162 21.97 5.23 10.22
C ILE A 162 21.04 5.38 9.01
N VAL A 163 19.92 4.71 9.06
CA VAL A 163 18.85 4.80 8.05
C VAL A 163 17.68 5.57 8.67
N MET A 164 17.18 6.58 7.96
CA MET A 164 15.98 7.33 8.36
C MET A 164 14.76 6.70 7.72
N LEU A 165 13.87 6.14 8.55
CA LEU A 165 12.60 5.57 8.11
C LEU A 165 11.46 6.54 8.37
N ASP A 166 10.57 6.66 7.40
CA ASP A 166 9.29 7.34 7.60
C ASP A 166 8.37 6.41 8.38
N ILE A 167 7.96 6.83 9.59
CA ILE A 167 7.16 6.00 10.50
C ILE A 167 5.87 5.47 9.85
N PRO A 168 5.13 6.26 9.03
CA PRO A 168 3.96 5.74 8.35
C PRO A 168 4.22 4.59 7.37
N GLN A 169 5.47 4.41 6.90
CA GLN A 169 5.85 3.31 6.01
C GLN A 169 6.13 2.00 6.76
N ILE A 170 6.28 2.04 8.08
CA ILE A 170 6.52 0.85 8.90
C ILE A 170 5.18 0.14 9.10
N VAL A 171 5.12 -1.12 8.68
CA VAL A 171 3.92 -1.97 8.74
C VAL A 171 3.84 -2.68 10.07
N TYR A 172 4.89 -3.41 10.43
CA TYR A 172 5.03 -4.08 11.72
C TYR A 172 6.51 -4.34 12.03
N ILE A 173 6.77 -4.68 13.27
CA ILE A 173 8.10 -5.06 13.75
C ILE A 173 7.97 -6.39 14.49
N GLU A 174 8.85 -7.33 14.15
CA GLU A 174 8.91 -8.61 14.83
C GLU A 174 10.28 -8.88 15.46
N THR A 175 10.28 -9.74 16.48
CA THR A 175 11.54 -10.22 17.09
C THR A 175 12.09 -11.40 16.33
N SER A 176 13.37 -11.37 15.97
CA SER A 176 14.11 -12.47 15.39
C SER A 176 15.39 -12.74 16.22
N GLY A 177 15.33 -13.70 17.11
CA GLY A 177 16.41 -13.98 18.04
C GLY A 177 16.71 -12.81 18.98
N ARG A 178 17.85 -12.15 18.82
CA ARG A 178 18.28 -10.98 19.59
C ARG A 178 18.05 -9.65 18.87
N SER A 179 17.53 -9.70 17.67
CA SER A 179 17.30 -8.56 16.81
C SER A 179 15.81 -8.36 16.57
N CYS A 180 15.43 -7.19 16.05
CA CYS A 180 14.13 -6.94 15.48
C CYS A 180 14.23 -6.80 13.97
N ILE A 181 13.23 -7.30 13.26
CA ILE A 181 13.03 -7.07 11.84
C ILE A 181 11.92 -6.04 11.70
N ILE A 182 12.24 -4.94 11.05
CA ILE A 182 11.30 -3.84 10.78
C ILE A 182 10.82 -4.02 9.34
N HIS A 183 9.56 -4.37 9.19
CA HIS A 183 8.92 -4.55 7.90
C HIS A 183 8.31 -3.22 7.45
N THR A 184 8.77 -2.73 6.29
CA THR A 184 8.21 -1.53 5.66
C THR A 184 7.50 -1.89 4.36
N ALA A 185 6.77 -0.94 3.80
CA ALA A 185 6.08 -1.12 2.53
C ALA A 185 7.02 -1.44 1.33
N THR A 186 8.33 -1.19 1.47
CA THR A 186 9.29 -1.33 0.37
C THR A 186 10.36 -2.39 0.60
N ARG A 187 10.82 -2.56 1.84
CA ARG A 187 11.87 -3.51 2.22
C ARG A 187 11.93 -3.72 3.72
N ASP A 188 12.66 -4.76 4.14
CA ASP A 188 12.90 -5.08 5.53
C ASP A 188 14.25 -4.56 6.01
N TYR A 189 14.30 -4.25 7.31
CA TYR A 189 15.52 -3.84 7.98
C TYR A 189 15.70 -4.67 9.26
N THR A 190 16.94 -5.06 9.53
CA THR A 190 17.26 -5.77 10.78
C THR A 190 18.11 -4.86 11.65
N GLU A 191 17.67 -4.66 12.89
CA GLU A 191 18.41 -3.91 13.90
C GLU A 191 18.52 -4.71 15.19
N ASN A 192 19.70 -4.66 15.82
CA ASN A 192 19.93 -5.32 17.12
C ASN A 192 19.41 -4.42 18.25
N GLN A 193 18.09 -4.36 18.38
CA GLN A 193 17.38 -3.58 19.40
C GLN A 193 16.20 -4.38 19.94
N LEU A 194 15.78 -4.09 21.18
CA LEU A 194 14.65 -4.76 21.81
C LEU A 194 13.31 -4.21 21.28
N LEU A 195 12.33 -5.09 21.09
CA LEU A 195 10.99 -4.69 20.63
C LEU A 195 10.33 -3.65 21.55
N GLY A 196 10.60 -3.71 22.88
CA GLY A 196 10.09 -2.74 23.84
C GLY A 196 10.59 -1.30 23.65
N GLU A 197 11.76 -1.11 23.03
CA GLU A 197 12.24 0.23 22.72
C GLU A 197 11.48 0.81 21.50
N TYR A 198 11.17 -0.03 20.51
CA TYR A 198 10.30 0.36 19.42
C TYR A 198 8.88 0.66 19.90
N GLU A 199 8.34 -0.15 20.82
CA GLU A 199 7.03 0.08 21.43
C GLU A 199 6.93 1.48 22.05
N LYS A 200 7.90 1.87 22.88
CA LYS A 200 7.94 3.20 23.51
C LYS A 200 7.99 4.34 22.49
N ARG A 201 8.77 4.17 21.42
CA ARG A 201 8.98 5.19 20.40
C ARG A 201 7.80 5.32 19.44
N LEU A 202 7.13 4.22 19.13
CA LEU A 202 6.12 4.13 18.09
C LEU A 202 4.67 4.13 18.60
N ALA A 203 4.45 3.89 19.91
CA ALA A 203 3.12 3.98 20.51
C ALA A 203 2.39 5.32 20.21
N PRO A 204 3.06 6.51 20.28
CA PRO A 204 2.42 7.77 19.91
C PRO A 204 2.04 7.89 18.43
N HIS A 205 2.57 7.01 17.59
CA HIS A 205 2.35 6.99 16.16
C HIS A 205 1.38 5.89 15.71
N GLY A 206 0.58 5.35 16.64
CA GLY A 206 -0.44 4.36 16.32
C GLY A 206 0.07 2.92 16.20
N PHE A 207 1.19 2.59 16.84
CA PHE A 207 1.65 1.21 16.94
C PHE A 207 1.15 0.57 18.22
N PHE A 208 0.78 -0.69 18.13
CA PHE A 208 0.30 -1.48 19.27
C PHE A 208 0.98 -2.85 19.33
N ARG A 209 1.36 -3.27 20.52
CA ARG A 209 1.97 -4.57 20.74
C ARG A 209 0.89 -5.64 20.90
N ILE A 210 0.74 -6.50 19.90
CA ILE A 210 -0.28 -7.56 19.88
C ILE A 210 0.23 -8.89 20.45
N HIS A 211 1.55 -9.07 20.54
CA HIS A 211 2.19 -10.27 21.06
C HIS A 211 3.58 -9.94 21.63
N LYS A 212 4.16 -10.85 22.44
CA LYS A 212 5.54 -10.69 22.96
C LYS A 212 6.57 -10.44 21.85
N SER A 213 6.28 -10.88 20.63
CA SER A 213 7.19 -10.80 19.48
C SER A 213 6.74 -9.85 18.38
N TYR A 214 5.55 -9.23 18.47
CA TYR A 214 4.99 -8.43 17.38
C TYR A 214 4.48 -7.07 17.87
N LEU A 215 4.96 -6.02 17.20
CA LEU A 215 4.48 -4.64 17.32
C LEU A 215 3.95 -4.21 15.95
N VAL A 216 2.68 -3.84 15.85
CA VAL A 216 2.00 -3.58 14.59
C VAL A 216 1.51 -2.15 14.49
N ASN A 217 1.56 -1.59 13.30
CA ASN A 217 0.99 -0.29 13.01
C ASN A 217 -0.53 -0.43 12.81
N LEU A 218 -1.31 0.17 13.72
CA LEU A 218 -2.77 0.10 13.69
C LEU A 218 -3.37 0.68 12.39
N GLY A 219 -2.66 1.60 11.72
CA GLY A 219 -3.06 2.13 10.42
C GLY A 219 -3.11 1.09 9.30
N TYR A 220 -2.43 -0.05 9.48
CA TYR A 220 -2.44 -1.19 8.55
C TYR A 220 -3.35 -2.34 9.02
N ILE A 221 -3.84 -2.30 10.28
CA ILE A 221 -4.79 -3.30 10.77
C ILE A 221 -6.18 -2.95 10.27
N THR A 222 -6.83 -3.93 9.67
CA THR A 222 -8.16 -3.78 9.09
C THR A 222 -9.24 -4.45 9.92
N GLU A 223 -8.89 -5.49 10.70
CA GLU A 223 -9.82 -6.24 11.55
C GLU A 223 -9.06 -6.88 12.73
N MET A 224 -9.72 -6.93 13.88
CA MET A 224 -9.30 -7.69 15.05
C MET A 224 -10.47 -8.57 15.51
N PHE A 225 -10.21 -9.87 15.65
CA PHE A 225 -11.19 -10.79 16.20
C PHE A 225 -10.89 -11.07 17.66
N PRO A 226 -11.89 -11.03 18.58
CA PRO A 226 -11.68 -11.48 19.94
C PRO A 226 -11.37 -12.99 19.94
N TRP A 227 -10.47 -13.40 20.81
CA TRP A 227 -10.23 -14.81 21.07
C TRP A 227 -11.51 -15.42 21.69
N ALA A 228 -11.98 -16.54 21.13
CA ALA A 228 -13.04 -17.35 21.72
C ALA A 228 -12.48 -18.24 22.82
#